data_30528df7b6f1727ebfaf16686bf43687
#
_entry.id   30528df7b6f1727ebfaf16686bf43687
#
_cell.length_a   1.000
_cell.length_b   1.000
_cell.length_c   1.000
_cell.angle_alpha   90.00
_cell.angle_beta   90.00
_cell.angle_gamma   90.00
#
_symmetry.space_group_name_H-M   'P 1'
#
loop_
_entity.id
_entity.type
_entity.pdbx_description
1 polymer ?
#
loop_
_entity_poly.entity_id
_entity_poly.type
_entity_poly.pdbx_seq_one_letter_code
_entity_poly.pdbx_strand_id
1 'polypeptide(L)'
;GRTVKSILYHNYEPNADLTDTSDDITCFLDKIKYTIGNNILLVGDIGNLGNRLRMLGVSVTILENTCYEDICYSLIKNVNCNVVKGSLEFLPFEDKYFDKVIILDHFNHTTDSERVISEINRVLKVNGEVILEDLNLKNIKVKLKNLKHKLCGENINYHYPNEIIDLFSKVNIKGIMKEIENERYIYIGKRNR
;
A
#
# COMPACT_ATOMS: atom_id res chain seq x y z
N GLY A 1 17.45 -6.62 -19.48
CA GLY A 1 17.37 -6.74 -18.05
C GLY A 1 16.23 -7.64 -17.63
N ARG A 2 16.44 -8.47 -16.61
CA ARG A 2 15.36 -9.30 -16.07
C ARG A 2 14.25 -8.41 -15.55
N THR A 3 13.04 -8.71 -15.93
CA THR A 3 11.86 -7.99 -15.43
C THR A 3 11.74 -8.24 -13.92
N VAL A 4 11.35 -7.22 -13.15
CA VAL A 4 11.10 -7.34 -11.70
C VAL A 4 10.16 -8.52 -11.39
N LYS A 5 9.23 -8.77 -12.29
CA LYS A 5 8.32 -9.91 -12.24
C LYS A 5 9.03 -11.23 -11.96
N SER A 6 10.07 -11.55 -12.75
CA SER A 6 10.77 -12.84 -12.60
C SER A 6 11.54 -12.93 -11.28
N ILE A 7 12.06 -11.79 -10.79
CA ILE A 7 12.82 -11.75 -9.54
C ILE A 7 11.90 -11.90 -8.34
N LEU A 8 10.79 -11.14 -8.31
CA LEU A 8 9.82 -11.25 -7.21
C LEU A 8 9.19 -12.64 -7.16
N TYR A 9 8.82 -13.18 -8.31
CA TYR A 9 8.19 -14.49 -8.39
C TYR A 9 9.13 -15.62 -7.93
N HIS A 10 10.40 -15.58 -8.32
CA HIS A 10 11.37 -16.62 -7.96
C HIS A 10 11.81 -16.59 -6.49
N ASN A 11 11.74 -15.43 -5.86
CA ASN A 11 12.15 -15.25 -4.47
C ASN A 11 10.97 -15.26 -3.48
N TYR A 12 9.76 -15.43 -4.00
CA TYR A 12 8.58 -15.46 -3.17
C TYR A 12 8.27 -16.90 -2.75
N GLU A 13 8.60 -17.23 -1.50
CA GLU A 13 8.05 -18.40 -0.84
C GLU A 13 6.83 -17.96 -0.02
N PRO A 14 5.62 -18.39 -0.40
CA PRO A 14 4.42 -18.01 0.35
C PRO A 14 4.51 -18.59 1.76
N ASN A 15 4.36 -17.74 2.76
CA ASN A 15 4.06 -18.20 4.10
C ASN A 15 2.70 -18.89 4.06
N ALA A 16 2.57 -20.06 4.68
CA ALA A 16 1.37 -20.91 4.59
C ALA A 16 0.06 -20.18 4.99
N ASP A 17 0.15 -19.12 5.79
CA ASP A 17 -1.00 -18.32 6.24
C ASP A 17 -1.41 -17.21 5.25
N LEU A 18 -0.67 -16.99 4.18
CA LEU A 18 -0.88 -15.91 3.20
C LEU A 18 -1.19 -16.44 1.78
N THR A 19 -1.39 -17.74 1.63
CA THR A 19 -1.42 -18.40 0.32
C THR A 19 -2.49 -17.87 -0.63
N ASP A 20 -3.66 -17.54 -0.16
CA ASP A 20 -4.76 -17.11 -1.04
C ASP A 20 -4.73 -15.63 -1.42
N THR A 21 -4.28 -14.76 -0.51
CA THR A 21 -4.19 -13.32 -0.76
C THR A 21 -2.87 -12.89 -1.39
N SER A 22 -1.81 -13.64 -1.15
CA SER A 22 -0.48 -13.30 -1.64
C SER A 22 -0.30 -13.58 -3.13
N ASP A 23 -0.90 -14.62 -3.66
CA ASP A 23 -0.82 -14.94 -5.09
C ASP A 23 -1.49 -13.85 -5.93
N ASP A 24 -2.64 -13.34 -5.49
CA ASP A 24 -3.36 -12.26 -6.16
C ASP A 24 -2.60 -10.93 -6.08
N ILE A 25 -2.05 -10.60 -4.92
CA ILE A 25 -1.21 -9.41 -4.72
C ILE A 25 0.07 -9.54 -5.54
N THR A 26 0.68 -10.72 -5.60
CA THR A 26 1.90 -10.96 -6.39
C THR A 26 1.63 -10.75 -7.88
N CYS A 27 0.51 -11.21 -8.41
CA CYS A 27 0.11 -10.95 -9.79
C CYS A 27 0.02 -9.45 -10.11
N PHE A 28 -0.37 -8.65 -9.13
CA PHE A 28 -0.44 -7.21 -9.26
C PHE A 28 0.91 -6.52 -9.16
N LEU A 29 1.71 -6.93 -8.19
CA LEU A 29 3.07 -6.43 -8.02
C LEU A 29 3.92 -6.73 -9.26
N ASP A 30 3.61 -7.81 -9.96
CA ASP A 30 4.23 -8.16 -11.23
C ASP A 30 4.02 -7.13 -12.36
N LYS A 31 2.97 -6.34 -12.28
CA LYS A 31 2.67 -5.28 -13.26
C LYS A 31 3.36 -3.97 -12.94
N ILE A 32 3.94 -3.86 -11.76
CA ILE A 32 4.65 -2.66 -11.31
C ILE A 32 6.08 -2.74 -11.81
N LYS A 33 6.52 -1.67 -12.44
CA LYS A 33 7.91 -1.54 -12.88
C LYS A 33 8.69 -0.78 -11.83
N TYR A 34 9.73 -1.43 -11.30
CA TYR A 34 10.68 -0.80 -10.40
C TYR A 34 11.95 -0.44 -11.15
N THR A 35 12.48 0.74 -10.85
CA THR A 35 13.75 1.22 -11.40
C THR A 35 14.77 1.32 -10.28
N ILE A 36 15.99 0.84 -10.52
CA ILE A 36 17.11 0.98 -9.57
C ILE A 36 17.26 2.45 -9.18
N GLY A 37 17.38 2.73 -7.89
CA GLY A 37 17.49 4.09 -7.36
C GLY A 37 16.14 4.75 -7.04
N ASN A 38 15.01 4.13 -7.36
CA ASN A 38 13.71 4.65 -6.93
C ASN A 38 13.58 4.68 -5.42
N ASN A 39 12.83 5.67 -4.92
CA ASN A 39 12.38 5.76 -3.53
C ASN A 39 10.95 5.27 -3.42
N ILE A 40 10.72 4.30 -2.55
CA ILE A 40 9.40 3.69 -2.34
C ILE A 40 8.98 3.88 -0.89
N LEU A 41 7.76 4.38 -0.69
CA LEU A 41 7.10 4.34 0.61
C LEU A 41 6.25 3.08 0.68
N LEU A 42 6.45 2.29 1.72
CA LEU A 42 5.69 1.07 1.97
C LEU A 42 4.92 1.21 3.28
N VAL A 43 3.61 1.00 3.21
CA VAL A 43 2.72 0.95 4.37
C VAL A 43 2.00 -0.39 4.37
N GLY A 44 2.30 -1.23 5.36
CA GLY A 44 1.88 -2.62 5.37
C GLY A 44 2.86 -3.53 4.63
N ASP A 45 3.77 -4.15 5.38
CA ASP A 45 4.77 -5.06 4.81
C ASP A 45 4.23 -6.48 4.80
N ILE A 46 3.85 -6.95 3.62
CA ILE A 46 3.38 -8.32 3.41
C ILE A 46 4.51 -9.18 2.85
N GLY A 47 4.82 -10.29 3.54
CA GLY A 47 5.78 -11.28 3.05
C GLY A 47 7.19 -10.74 2.80
N ASN A 48 7.70 -9.86 3.67
CA ASN A 48 9.02 -9.22 3.54
C ASN A 48 9.19 -8.41 2.24
N LEU A 49 8.13 -7.81 1.74
CA LEU A 49 8.17 -7.03 0.51
C LEU A 49 9.24 -5.93 0.55
N GLY A 50 9.38 -5.24 1.68
CA GLY A 50 10.39 -4.19 1.86
C GLY A 50 11.80 -4.69 1.60
N ASN A 51 12.19 -5.81 2.21
CA ASN A 51 13.52 -6.41 2.01
C ASN A 51 13.72 -6.89 0.57
N ARG A 52 12.70 -7.44 -0.05
CA ARG A 52 12.76 -7.89 -1.45
C ARG A 52 12.95 -6.73 -2.41
N LEU A 53 12.25 -5.63 -2.20
CA LEU A 53 12.42 -4.41 -2.99
C LEU A 53 13.85 -3.85 -2.82
N ARG A 54 14.38 -3.86 -1.61
CA ARG A 54 15.77 -3.46 -1.35
C ARG A 54 16.76 -4.29 -2.16
N MET A 55 16.54 -5.58 -2.28
CA MET A 55 17.40 -6.47 -3.10
C MET A 55 17.35 -6.12 -4.59
N LEU A 56 16.29 -5.46 -5.07
CA LEU A 56 16.17 -4.99 -6.44
C LEU A 56 16.88 -3.65 -6.69
N GLY A 57 17.50 -3.06 -5.66
CA GLY A 57 18.22 -1.80 -5.77
C GLY A 57 17.34 -0.56 -5.62
N VAL A 58 16.15 -0.68 -5.04
CA VAL A 58 15.30 0.45 -4.69
C VAL A 58 15.47 0.81 -3.21
N SER A 59 15.30 2.08 -2.88
CA SER A 59 15.30 2.56 -1.49
C SER A 59 13.90 2.43 -0.91
N VAL A 60 13.76 1.81 0.25
CA VAL A 60 12.46 1.55 0.88
C VAL A 60 12.37 2.27 2.22
N THR A 61 11.32 3.03 2.39
CA THR A 61 10.90 3.63 3.66
C THR A 61 9.60 2.96 4.10
N ILE A 62 9.59 2.41 5.32
CA ILE A 62 8.40 1.80 5.92
C ILE A 62 7.80 2.79 6.90
N LEU A 63 6.52 3.09 6.72
CA LEU A 63 5.77 3.92 7.65
C LEU A 63 5.11 3.05 8.72
N GLU A 64 5.37 3.36 9.98
CA GLU A 64 4.72 2.74 11.13
C GLU A 64 3.92 3.78 11.89
N ASN A 65 2.63 3.52 12.07
CA ASN A 65 1.70 4.45 12.69
C ASN A 65 1.40 4.12 14.16
N THR A 66 1.88 3.00 14.66
CA THR A 66 1.39 2.43 15.89
C THR A 66 2.37 2.55 17.06
N CYS A 67 2.22 1.67 18.03
CA CYS A 67 2.97 1.70 19.26
C CYS A 67 4.48 1.45 19.05
N TYR A 68 5.23 1.75 20.09
CA TYR A 68 6.67 1.52 20.12
C TYR A 68 7.09 0.09 19.78
N GLU A 69 6.29 -0.90 20.16
CA GLU A 69 6.56 -2.32 19.89
C GLU A 69 6.56 -2.63 18.40
N ASP A 70 5.61 -2.09 17.64
CA ASP A 70 5.55 -2.27 16.19
C ASP A 70 6.73 -1.62 15.47
N ILE A 71 7.17 -0.46 15.94
CA ILE A 71 8.36 0.21 15.42
C ILE A 71 9.60 -0.65 15.67
N CYS A 72 9.77 -1.18 16.87
CA CYS A 72 10.87 -2.06 17.21
C CYS A 72 10.86 -3.34 16.36
N TYR A 73 9.68 -3.94 16.19
CA TYR A 73 9.51 -5.12 15.34
C TYR A 73 9.90 -4.84 13.88
N SER A 74 9.42 -3.73 13.33
CA SER A 74 9.78 -3.31 11.97
C SER A 74 11.27 -3.05 11.81
N LEU A 75 11.92 -2.43 12.78
CA LEU A 75 13.37 -2.18 12.76
C LEU A 75 14.16 -3.49 12.73
N ILE A 76 13.74 -4.47 13.52
CA ILE A 76 14.39 -5.78 13.57
C ILE A 76 14.16 -6.56 12.28
N LYS A 77 12.93 -6.57 11.78
CA LYS A 77 12.53 -7.30 10.57
C LYS A 77 13.11 -6.70 9.30
N ASN A 78 13.22 -5.38 9.23
CA ASN A 78 13.57 -4.63 8.02
C ASN A 78 14.88 -3.86 8.19
N VAL A 79 15.96 -4.56 8.52
CA VAL A 79 17.28 -3.96 8.82
C VAL A 79 17.82 -3.05 7.71
N ASN A 80 17.48 -3.35 6.45
CA ASN A 80 17.97 -2.61 5.29
C ASN A 80 16.98 -1.54 4.78
N CYS A 81 15.88 -1.32 5.50
CA CYS A 81 14.89 -0.31 5.17
C CYS A 81 14.91 0.83 6.19
N ASN A 82 14.52 2.02 5.77
CA ASN A 82 14.24 3.10 6.70
C ASN A 82 12.88 2.87 7.35
N VAL A 83 12.80 2.88 8.67
CA VAL A 83 11.52 2.80 9.37
C VAL A 83 11.24 4.16 10.01
N VAL A 84 10.11 4.75 9.66
CA VAL A 84 9.71 6.09 10.11
C VAL A 84 8.35 6.02 10.79
N LYS A 85 8.24 6.66 11.94
CA LYS A 85 6.96 6.82 12.64
C LYS A 85 6.18 7.96 11.98
N GLY A 86 4.92 7.70 11.69
CA GLY A 86 4.04 8.70 11.13
C GLY A 86 2.66 8.14 10.80
N SER A 87 1.78 9.01 10.33
CA SER A 87 0.43 8.64 9.92
C SER A 87 0.22 8.96 8.45
N LEU A 88 -0.68 8.23 7.79
CA LEU A 88 -1.07 8.50 6.40
C LEU A 88 -1.72 9.88 6.22
N GLU A 89 -2.32 10.42 7.27
CA GLU A 89 -2.96 11.75 7.25
C GLU A 89 -1.96 12.90 7.38
N PHE A 90 -0.76 12.61 7.88
CA PHE A 90 0.32 13.59 8.06
C PHE A 90 1.66 12.92 7.79
N LEU A 91 1.97 12.74 6.51
CA LEU A 91 3.21 12.05 6.11
C LEU A 91 4.44 12.92 6.41
N PRO A 92 5.39 12.41 7.22
CA PRO A 92 6.58 13.18 7.61
C PRO A 92 7.65 13.18 6.50
N PHE A 93 7.27 13.49 5.29
CA PHE A 93 8.13 13.49 4.12
C PHE A 93 7.93 14.77 3.31
N GLU A 94 8.96 15.13 2.57
CA GLU A 94 8.93 16.27 1.67
C GLU A 94 8.01 16.02 0.45
N ASP A 95 7.62 17.10 -0.21
CA ASP A 95 6.88 17.03 -1.47
C ASP A 95 7.70 16.32 -2.54
N LYS A 96 7.04 15.54 -3.38
CA LYS A 96 7.66 14.90 -4.55
C LYS A 96 8.91 14.08 -4.19
N TYR A 97 8.82 13.31 -3.12
CA TYR A 97 9.94 12.52 -2.62
C TYR A 97 9.95 11.07 -3.14
N PHE A 98 8.78 10.46 -3.28
CA PHE A 98 8.66 9.05 -3.64
C PHE A 98 8.30 8.84 -5.10
N ASP A 99 8.94 7.84 -5.70
CA ASP A 99 8.57 7.33 -7.03
C ASP A 99 7.33 6.45 -6.96
N LYS A 100 7.17 5.72 -5.85
CA LYS A 100 6.00 4.88 -5.59
C LYS A 100 5.58 4.96 -4.13
N VAL A 101 4.27 4.87 -3.91
CA VAL A 101 3.66 4.69 -2.59
C VAL A 101 2.82 3.43 -2.65
N ILE A 102 3.14 2.45 -1.80
CA ILE A 102 2.45 1.16 -1.72
C ILE A 102 1.78 1.06 -0.37
N ILE A 103 0.46 0.92 -0.36
CA ILE A 103 -0.35 0.82 0.84
C ILE A 103 -1.14 -0.49 0.77
N LEU A 104 -0.84 -1.41 1.68
CA LEU A 104 -1.44 -2.74 1.73
C LEU A 104 -2.17 -2.92 3.06
N ASP A 105 -3.50 -3.07 2.98
CA ASP A 105 -4.41 -3.31 4.12
C ASP A 105 -4.25 -2.30 5.28
N HIS A 106 -4.01 -1.03 4.97
CA HIS A 106 -3.83 0.03 5.98
C HIS A 106 -4.71 1.26 5.74
N PHE A 107 -5.27 1.41 4.56
CA PHE A 107 -6.16 2.54 4.28
C PHE A 107 -7.44 2.51 5.12
N ASN A 108 -7.88 1.32 5.51
CA ASN A 108 -9.04 1.15 6.40
C ASN A 108 -8.85 1.74 7.81
N HIS A 109 -7.61 1.97 8.26
CA HIS A 109 -7.32 2.58 9.56
C HIS A 109 -7.36 4.11 9.56
N THR A 110 -7.69 4.73 8.43
CA THR A 110 -7.72 6.18 8.30
C THR A 110 -9.13 6.74 8.51
N THR A 111 -9.23 7.90 9.15
CA THR A 111 -10.50 8.61 9.36
C THR A 111 -10.80 9.65 8.32
N ASP A 112 -9.77 10.35 7.86
CA ASP A 112 -9.87 11.42 6.87
C ASP A 112 -9.28 10.94 5.53
N SER A 113 -10.11 10.29 4.74
CA SER A 113 -9.70 9.72 3.45
C SER A 113 -9.20 10.78 2.48
N GLU A 114 -9.84 11.93 2.42
CA GLU A 114 -9.43 13.03 1.53
C GLU A 114 -8.05 13.56 1.92
N ARG A 115 -7.79 13.66 3.22
CA ARG A 115 -6.48 14.08 3.73
C ARG A 115 -5.39 13.09 3.35
N VAL A 116 -5.64 11.79 3.50
CA VAL A 116 -4.71 10.74 3.11
C VAL A 116 -4.37 10.82 1.62
N ILE A 117 -5.38 10.94 0.78
CA ILE A 117 -5.20 11.04 -0.69
C ILE A 117 -4.40 12.30 -1.05
N SER A 118 -4.67 13.41 -0.39
CA SER A 118 -3.90 14.66 -0.57
C SER A 118 -2.43 14.47 -0.19
N GLU A 119 -2.14 13.80 0.92
CA GLU A 119 -0.78 13.52 1.36
C GLU A 119 -0.04 12.57 0.40
N ILE A 120 -0.72 11.53 -0.08
CA ILE A 120 -0.16 10.63 -1.10
C ILE A 120 0.23 11.43 -2.35
N ASN A 121 -0.68 12.28 -2.82
CA ASN A 121 -0.42 13.13 -3.98
C ASN A 121 0.77 14.06 -3.74
N ARG A 122 0.85 14.67 -2.56
CA ARG A 122 1.93 15.59 -2.21
C ARG A 122 3.30 14.92 -2.25
N VAL A 123 3.44 13.74 -1.65
CA VAL A 123 4.74 13.05 -1.52
C VAL A 123 5.14 12.29 -2.77
N LEU A 124 4.21 12.01 -3.70
CA LEU A 124 4.52 11.40 -4.98
C LEU A 124 5.18 12.39 -5.92
N LYS A 125 6.23 11.94 -6.59
CA LYS A 125 6.78 12.64 -7.76
C LYS A 125 5.76 12.67 -8.89
N VAL A 126 5.89 13.64 -9.78
CA VAL A 126 5.16 13.63 -11.06
C VAL A 126 5.51 12.34 -11.81
N ASN A 127 4.52 11.69 -12.37
CA ASN A 127 4.60 10.34 -12.94
C ASN A 127 4.87 9.22 -11.93
N GLY A 128 4.91 9.53 -10.64
CA GLY A 128 4.94 8.52 -9.59
C GLY A 128 3.63 7.74 -9.50
N GLU A 129 3.71 6.55 -8.96
CA GLU A 129 2.57 5.63 -8.88
C GLU A 129 2.20 5.31 -7.44
N VAL A 130 0.90 5.22 -7.18
CA VAL A 130 0.35 4.70 -5.94
C VAL A 130 -0.27 3.34 -6.20
N ILE A 131 0.00 2.42 -5.30
CA ILE A 131 -0.61 1.09 -5.27
C ILE A 131 -1.36 0.96 -3.95
N LEU A 132 -2.66 0.83 -4.02
CA LEU A 132 -3.53 0.72 -2.85
C LEU A 132 -4.31 -0.58 -2.91
N GLU A 133 -4.17 -1.40 -1.86
CA GLU A 133 -4.90 -2.66 -1.71
C GLU A 133 -5.63 -2.67 -0.38
N ASP A 134 -6.90 -3.08 -0.40
CA ASP A 134 -7.70 -3.24 0.82
C ASP A 134 -8.93 -4.14 0.57
N LEU A 135 -9.69 -4.38 1.64
CA LEU A 135 -10.94 -5.13 1.58
C LEU A 135 -12.03 -4.32 0.88
N ASN A 136 -12.81 -5.01 0.06
CA ASN A 136 -13.85 -4.43 -0.78
C ASN A 136 -15.20 -4.39 -0.03
N LEU A 137 -15.71 -3.21 0.21
CA LEU A 137 -16.98 -3.02 0.91
C LEU A 137 -18.22 -3.55 0.14
N LYS A 138 -18.08 -3.91 -1.13
CA LYS A 138 -19.14 -4.62 -1.86
C LYS A 138 -19.39 -6.02 -1.31
N ASN A 139 -18.37 -6.65 -0.73
CA ASN A 139 -18.49 -7.99 -0.16
C ASN A 139 -19.34 -7.97 1.11
N ILE A 140 -20.30 -8.89 1.21
CA ILE A 140 -21.21 -8.93 2.36
C ILE A 140 -20.49 -9.20 3.69
N LYS A 141 -19.47 -10.03 3.68
CA LYS A 141 -18.66 -10.31 4.87
C LYS A 141 -17.88 -9.06 5.32
N VAL A 142 -17.38 -8.29 4.36
CA VAL A 142 -16.69 -7.03 4.64
C VAL A 142 -17.68 -5.99 5.18
N LYS A 143 -18.89 -5.90 4.63
CA LYS A 143 -19.95 -5.04 5.17
C LYS A 143 -20.28 -5.36 6.62
N LEU A 144 -20.40 -6.64 6.94
CA LEU A 144 -20.67 -7.08 8.31
C LEU A 144 -19.51 -6.76 9.25
N LYS A 145 -18.28 -6.97 8.78
CA LYS A 145 -17.07 -6.62 9.52
C LYS A 145 -16.98 -5.11 9.77
N ASN A 146 -17.28 -4.30 8.77
CA ASN A 146 -17.31 -2.85 8.87
C ASN A 146 -18.35 -2.37 9.90
N LEU A 147 -19.54 -2.95 9.87
CA LEU A 147 -20.59 -2.67 10.86
C LEU A 147 -20.16 -3.05 12.27
N LYS A 148 -19.56 -4.23 12.44
CA LYS A 148 -19.04 -4.69 13.73
C LYS A 148 -18.03 -3.72 14.32
N HIS A 149 -17.08 -3.26 13.53
CA HIS A 149 -16.08 -2.27 13.95
C HIS A 149 -16.74 -0.97 14.41
N LYS A 150 -17.72 -0.48 13.67
CA LYS A 150 -18.48 0.72 14.04
C LYS A 150 -19.22 0.56 15.36
N LEU A 151 -19.88 -0.58 15.56
CA LEU A 151 -20.60 -0.87 16.80
C LEU A 151 -19.67 -1.00 18.02
N CYS A 152 -18.44 -1.47 17.80
CA CYS A 152 -17.42 -1.56 18.85
C CYS A 152 -16.66 -0.24 19.08
N GLY A 153 -16.99 0.83 18.35
CA GLY A 153 -16.30 2.12 18.45
C GLY A 153 -14.88 2.11 17.90
N GLU A 154 -14.56 1.14 17.07
CA GLU A 154 -13.26 1.03 16.42
C GLU A 154 -13.18 1.93 15.20
N ASN A 155 -12.03 2.56 14.99
CA ASN A 155 -11.79 3.48 13.89
C ASN A 155 -11.27 2.73 12.66
N ILE A 156 -12.13 1.87 12.10
CA ILE A 156 -11.86 1.08 10.90
C ILE A 156 -12.97 1.35 9.89
N ASN A 157 -12.59 1.77 8.68
CA ASN A 157 -13.50 2.15 7.62
C ASN A 157 -13.08 1.49 6.30
N TYR A 158 -13.87 0.55 5.83
CA TYR A 158 -13.69 -0.01 4.50
C TYR A 158 -14.40 0.84 3.45
N HIS A 159 -13.99 0.71 2.20
CA HIS A 159 -14.47 1.55 1.11
C HIS A 159 -14.93 0.72 -0.08
N TYR A 160 -15.80 1.32 -0.89
CA TYR A 160 -16.13 0.81 -2.21
C TYR A 160 -15.03 1.18 -3.20
N PRO A 161 -14.71 0.31 -4.19
CA PRO A 161 -13.71 0.63 -5.20
C PRO A 161 -13.95 1.95 -5.93
N ASN A 162 -15.20 2.29 -6.23
CA ASN A 162 -15.53 3.56 -6.89
C ASN A 162 -15.21 4.79 -6.05
N GLU A 163 -15.35 4.70 -4.73
CA GLU A 163 -14.95 5.80 -3.83
C GLU A 163 -13.45 6.09 -3.94
N ILE A 164 -12.65 5.04 -4.04
CA ILE A 164 -11.20 5.16 -4.17
C ILE A 164 -10.82 5.83 -5.50
N ILE A 165 -11.44 5.41 -6.59
CA ILE A 165 -11.23 6.04 -7.91
C ILE A 165 -11.56 7.52 -7.86
N ASP A 166 -12.70 7.87 -7.26
CA ASP A 166 -13.17 9.25 -7.17
C ASP A 166 -12.25 10.13 -6.30
N LEU A 167 -11.80 9.59 -5.16
CA LEU A 167 -10.86 10.29 -4.28
C LEU A 167 -9.55 10.63 -5.00
N PHE A 168 -8.98 9.69 -5.71
CA PHE A 168 -7.74 9.91 -6.45
C PHE A 168 -7.94 10.84 -7.66
N SER A 169 -9.09 10.76 -8.34
CA SER A 169 -9.37 11.62 -9.48
C SER A 169 -9.43 13.11 -9.11
N LYS A 170 -9.86 13.43 -7.89
CA LYS A 170 -9.89 14.80 -7.38
C LYS A 170 -8.51 15.46 -7.26
N VAL A 171 -7.46 14.66 -7.18
CA VAL A 171 -6.07 15.14 -7.08
C VAL A 171 -5.25 14.84 -8.35
N ASN A 172 -5.90 14.61 -9.47
CA ASN A 172 -5.26 14.30 -10.77
C ASN A 172 -4.42 13.01 -10.77
N ILE A 173 -4.78 12.06 -9.96
CA ILE A 173 -4.26 10.70 -10.04
C ILE A 173 -5.27 9.86 -10.79
N LYS A 174 -4.84 9.25 -11.88
CA LYS A 174 -5.66 8.36 -12.71
C LYS A 174 -5.03 6.98 -12.78
N GLY A 175 -5.85 5.97 -12.80
CA GLY A 175 -5.35 4.61 -12.80
C GLY A 175 -6.40 3.57 -13.10
N ILE A 176 -6.03 2.34 -12.81
CA ILE A 176 -6.86 1.16 -13.00
C ILE A 176 -7.25 0.58 -11.63
N MET A 177 -8.48 0.12 -11.56
CA MET A 177 -9.04 -0.58 -10.41
C MET A 177 -9.29 -2.03 -10.80
N LYS A 178 -8.87 -2.96 -9.94
CA LYS A 178 -9.22 -4.37 -10.10
C LYS A 178 -9.78 -4.92 -8.80
N GLU A 179 -10.92 -5.59 -8.92
CA GLU A 179 -11.51 -6.36 -7.84
C GLU A 179 -10.97 -7.79 -7.88
N ILE A 180 -10.57 -8.33 -6.71
CA ILE A 180 -10.00 -9.65 -6.59
C ILE A 180 -10.97 -10.53 -5.81
N GLU A 181 -11.48 -11.56 -6.47
CA GLU A 181 -12.40 -12.57 -5.89
C GLU A 181 -13.58 -11.96 -5.11
N ASN A 182 -14.02 -10.76 -5.50
CA ASN A 182 -15.09 -10.02 -4.85
C ASN A 182 -14.85 -9.75 -3.33
N GLU A 183 -13.63 -9.87 -2.87
CA GLU A 183 -13.26 -9.67 -1.46
C GLU A 183 -12.32 -8.49 -1.26
N ARG A 184 -11.40 -8.28 -2.18
CA ARG A 184 -10.40 -7.23 -2.15
C ARG A 184 -10.42 -6.40 -3.42
N TYR A 185 -9.81 -5.23 -3.35
CA TYR A 185 -9.51 -4.43 -4.53
C TYR A 185 -8.04 -4.02 -4.53
N ILE A 186 -7.51 -3.80 -5.72
CA ILE A 186 -6.22 -3.15 -5.93
C ILE A 186 -6.41 -1.99 -6.89
N TYR A 187 -5.91 -0.84 -6.49
CA TYR A 187 -5.86 0.35 -7.32
C TYR A 187 -4.40 0.69 -7.64
N ILE A 188 -4.11 0.93 -8.91
CA ILE A 188 -2.81 1.43 -9.36
C ILE A 188 -3.05 2.72 -10.09
N GLY A 189 -2.59 3.82 -9.51
CA GLY A 189 -2.77 5.16 -10.06
C GLY A 189 -1.45 5.87 -10.31
N LYS A 190 -1.45 6.77 -11.28
CA LYS A 190 -0.31 7.58 -11.66
C LYS A 190 -0.62 9.05 -11.47
N ARG A 191 0.30 9.77 -10.81
CA ARG A 191 0.21 11.21 -10.67
C ARG A 191 0.57 11.88 -11.99
N ASN A 192 -0.34 12.65 -12.58
CA ASN A 192 -0.14 13.30 -13.87
C ASN A 192 0.51 14.68 -13.77
N ARG A 193 0.25 15.43 -12.71
CA ARG A 193 0.87 16.74 -12.44
C ARG A 193 0.76 17.15 -10.97
#